data_122f79dae2721a75912f6469af78dd42
#
_entry.id   122f79dae2721a75912f6469af78dd42
#
_cell.length_a   1.000
_cell.length_b   1.000
_cell.length_c   1.000
_cell.angle_alpha   90.00
_cell.angle_beta   90.00
_cell.angle_gamma   90.00
#
_symmetry.space_group_name_H-M   'P 1'
#
loop_
_entity.id
_entity.type
_entity.pdbx_description
1 polymer ?
#
loop_
_entity_poly.entity_id
_entity_poly.type
_entity_poly.pdbx_seq_one_letter_code
_entity_poly.pdbx_strand_id
1 'polypeptide(L)'
;MAHSLRDTDDTHAARVGFIVSKAVGNAVVRNRTKRRLREIMRARLGELRAGDLFVIRALPHAGQADFAVLSAEVDELLIKAEKKLERRGRRT
;
A
#
# COMPACT_ATOMS: atom_id res chain seq x y z
N MET A 1 3.93 -2.01 -7.19
CA MET A 1 3.76 -3.39 -6.72
C MET A 1 3.48 -3.41 -5.23
N ALA A 2 2.57 -4.22 -4.80
CA ALA A 2 2.22 -4.36 -3.39
C ALA A 2 2.59 -5.75 -2.89
N HIS A 3 3.17 -5.81 -1.70
CA HIS A 3 3.42 -7.05 -0.99
C HIS A 3 2.58 -7.06 0.28
N SER A 4 2.06 -8.21 0.64
CA SER A 4 1.22 -8.34 1.82
C SER A 4 1.64 -9.55 2.65
N LEU A 5 1.66 -9.36 3.96
CA LEU A 5 1.92 -10.40 4.93
C LEU A 5 0.82 -10.32 5.99
N ARG A 6 0.39 -11.47 6.46
CA ARG A 6 -0.55 -11.52 7.58
C ARG A 6 0.21 -11.94 8.82
N ASP A 7 0.18 -11.07 9.83
CA ASP A 7 0.76 -11.35 11.12
C ASP A 7 -0.11 -12.36 11.85
N THR A 8 0.51 -13.32 12.52
CA THR A 8 -0.21 -14.30 13.33
C THR A 8 -0.74 -13.70 14.63
N ASP A 9 -0.23 -12.54 15.01
CA ASP A 9 -0.68 -11.80 16.20
C ASP A 9 -1.73 -10.76 15.79
N ASP A 10 -3.00 -11.10 15.95
CA ASP A 10 -4.13 -10.27 15.55
C ASP A 10 -4.36 -9.04 16.45
N THR A 11 -3.48 -8.81 17.45
CA THR A 11 -3.64 -7.68 18.37
C THR A 11 -3.24 -6.35 17.75
N HIS A 12 -2.53 -6.36 16.64
CA HIS A 12 -2.06 -5.14 15.99
C HIS A 12 -3.03 -4.67 14.90
N ALA A 13 -3.19 -3.34 14.81
CA ALA A 13 -3.89 -2.76 13.68
C ALA A 13 -3.12 -3.04 12.38
N ALA A 14 -3.80 -2.99 11.25
CA ALA A 14 -3.16 -3.11 9.95
C ALA A 14 -2.07 -2.05 9.78
N ARG A 15 -0.95 -2.45 9.17
CA ARG A 15 0.19 -1.56 8.94
C ARG A 15 0.53 -1.51 7.47
N VAL A 16 0.97 -0.33 7.02
CA VAL A 16 1.35 -0.12 5.63
C VAL A 16 2.69 0.59 5.58
N GLY A 17 3.65 -0.01 4.88
CA GLY A 17 4.93 0.60 4.59
C GLY A 17 5.01 1.04 3.14
N PHE A 18 5.80 2.06 2.86
CA PHE A 18 5.99 2.57 1.51
C PHE A 18 7.46 2.55 1.12
N ILE A 19 7.74 2.11 -0.09
CA ILE A 19 9.08 2.17 -0.68
C ILE A 19 9.01 3.12 -1.87
N VAL A 20 9.72 4.24 -1.76
CA VAL A 20 9.77 5.25 -2.83
C VAL A 20 11.24 5.46 -3.19
N SER A 21 11.68 4.85 -4.29
CA SER A 21 13.06 4.88 -4.72
C SER A 21 13.41 6.16 -5.49
N LYS A 22 14.70 6.34 -5.77
CA LYS A 22 15.21 7.46 -6.57
C LYS A 22 14.61 7.49 -7.98
N ALA A 23 14.16 6.35 -8.49
CA ALA A 23 13.54 6.28 -9.81
C ALA A 23 12.24 7.07 -9.91
N VAL A 24 11.57 7.35 -8.80
CA VAL A 24 10.34 8.15 -8.76
C VAL A 24 10.65 9.63 -8.99
N GLY A 25 11.81 10.12 -8.52
CA GLY A 25 12.21 11.49 -8.68
C GLY A 25 13.20 11.92 -7.61
N ASN A 26 13.43 13.24 -7.53
CA ASN A 26 14.33 13.80 -6.50
C ASN A 26 13.67 13.73 -5.11
N ALA A 27 14.38 14.20 -4.08
CA ALA A 27 13.92 14.12 -2.70
C ALA A 27 12.57 14.83 -2.49
N VAL A 28 12.35 15.96 -3.14
CA VAL A 28 11.09 16.70 -3.03
C VAL A 28 9.93 15.88 -3.61
N VAL A 29 10.12 15.32 -4.79
CA VAL A 29 9.12 14.49 -5.45
C VAL A 29 8.84 13.22 -4.64
N ARG A 30 9.88 12.56 -4.13
CA ARG A 30 9.73 11.36 -3.31
C ARG A 30 8.95 11.63 -2.02
N ASN A 31 9.26 12.72 -1.34
CA ASN A 31 8.55 13.10 -0.12
C ASN A 31 7.08 13.41 -0.38
N ARG A 32 6.80 14.11 -1.48
CA ARG A 32 5.42 14.41 -1.90
C ARG A 32 4.66 13.13 -2.21
N THR A 33 5.27 12.20 -2.92
CA THR A 33 4.67 10.91 -3.26
C THR A 33 4.35 10.10 -2.00
N LYS A 34 5.29 10.02 -1.06
CA LYS A 34 5.06 9.36 0.23
C LYS A 34 3.89 9.97 0.99
N ARG A 35 3.84 11.31 1.03
CA ARG A 35 2.77 12.02 1.74
C ARG A 35 1.41 11.71 1.13
N ARG A 36 1.32 11.71 -0.19
CA ARG A 36 0.09 11.39 -0.90
C ARG A 36 -0.35 9.96 -0.65
N LEU A 37 0.58 9.01 -0.70
CA LEU A 37 0.29 7.61 -0.43
C LEU A 37 -0.19 7.39 1.01
N ARG A 38 0.44 8.06 1.98
CA ARG A 38 0.01 7.99 3.38
C ARG A 38 -1.41 8.50 3.55
N GLU A 39 -1.73 9.61 2.90
CA GLU A 39 -3.05 10.20 2.98
C GLU A 39 -4.11 9.30 2.35
N ILE A 40 -3.80 8.71 1.21
CA ILE A 40 -4.67 7.74 0.55
C ILE A 40 -4.93 6.54 1.47
N MET A 41 -3.87 5.99 2.06
CA MET A 41 -3.99 4.81 2.92
C MET A 41 -4.69 5.11 4.24
N ARG A 42 -4.55 6.33 4.77
CA ARG A 42 -5.22 6.71 6.00
C ARG A 42 -6.73 6.52 5.91
N ALA A 43 -7.30 6.87 4.77
CA ALA A 43 -8.74 6.71 4.55
C ALA A 43 -9.15 5.24 4.42
N ARG A 44 -8.22 4.33 4.19
CA ARG A 44 -8.50 2.92 3.91
C ARG A 44 -8.05 1.96 5.02
N LEU A 45 -7.32 2.44 6.01
CA LEU A 45 -6.80 1.58 7.09
C LEU A 45 -7.92 0.87 7.85
N GLY A 46 -9.06 1.53 8.03
CA GLY A 46 -10.19 0.93 8.73
C GLY A 46 -10.85 -0.23 7.98
N GLU A 47 -10.60 -0.36 6.69
CA GLU A 47 -11.12 -1.44 5.85
C GLU A 47 -10.21 -2.66 5.83
N LEU A 48 -8.98 -2.53 6.35
CA LEU A 48 -8.03 -3.62 6.37
C LEU A 48 -8.16 -4.43 7.64
N ARG A 49 -7.82 -5.71 7.56
CA ARG A 49 -7.87 -6.59 8.73
C ARG A 49 -6.75 -6.26 9.70
N ALA A 50 -7.05 -6.30 10.99
CA ALA A 50 -6.03 -6.18 12.03
C ALA A 50 -4.96 -7.27 11.82
N GLY A 51 -3.71 -6.92 12.05
CA GLY A 51 -2.58 -7.83 11.88
C GLY A 51 -2.02 -7.90 10.47
N ASP A 52 -2.73 -7.37 9.47
CA ASP A 52 -2.21 -7.37 8.10
C ASP A 52 -1.09 -6.35 7.95
N LEU A 53 -0.10 -6.70 7.14
CA LEU A 53 1.01 -5.82 6.80
C LEU A 53 1.10 -5.71 5.28
N PHE A 54 1.04 -4.49 4.78
CA PHE A 54 1.18 -4.20 3.36
C PHE A 54 2.41 -3.36 3.12
N VAL A 55 3.15 -3.66 2.05
CA VAL A 55 4.26 -2.83 1.61
C VAL A 55 3.97 -2.42 0.16
N ILE A 56 3.87 -1.12 -0.06
CA ILE A 56 3.58 -0.55 -1.37
C ILE A 56 4.85 0.08 -1.92
N ARG A 57 5.25 -0.38 -3.10
CA ARG A 57 6.37 0.20 -3.82
C ARG A 57 5.84 1.13 -4.90
N ALA A 58 6.23 2.41 -4.84
CA ALA A 58 5.88 3.36 -5.88
C ALA A 58 6.73 3.11 -7.14
N LEU A 59 6.07 3.02 -8.28
CA LEU A 59 6.75 2.92 -9.58
C LEU A 59 7.12 4.32 -10.08
N PRO A 60 8.04 4.44 -11.05
CA PRO A 60 8.51 5.75 -11.51
C PRO A 60 7.40 6.74 -11.89
N HIS A 61 6.30 6.28 -12.48
CA HIS A 61 5.21 7.16 -12.87
C HIS A 61 4.49 7.83 -11.69
N ALA A 62 4.63 7.27 -10.48
CA ALA A 62 3.94 7.80 -9.29
C ALA A 62 4.36 9.23 -8.97
N GLY A 63 5.58 9.63 -9.32
CA GLY A 63 6.07 10.98 -9.07
C GLY A 63 5.33 12.05 -9.87
N GLN A 64 4.71 11.69 -10.98
CA GLN A 64 4.00 12.61 -11.86
C GLN A 64 2.48 12.37 -11.89
N ALA A 65 2.02 11.32 -11.21
CA ALA A 65 0.60 10.98 -11.21
C ALA A 65 -0.22 11.93 -10.33
N ASP A 66 -1.45 12.20 -10.76
CA ASP A 66 -2.41 12.93 -9.95
C ASP A 66 -2.81 12.13 -8.72
N PHE A 67 -3.27 12.82 -7.69
CA PHE A 67 -3.79 12.18 -6.48
C PHE A 67 -4.90 11.17 -6.80
N ALA A 68 -5.82 11.53 -7.70
CA ALA A 68 -6.91 10.62 -8.09
C ALA A 68 -6.40 9.35 -8.75
N VAL A 69 -5.38 9.46 -9.60
CA VAL A 69 -4.75 8.31 -10.26
C VAL A 69 -4.07 7.41 -9.24
N LEU A 70 -3.29 8.00 -8.33
CA LEU A 70 -2.63 7.24 -7.26
C LEU A 70 -3.66 6.53 -6.37
N SER A 71 -4.74 7.22 -6.03
CA SER A 71 -5.81 6.65 -5.21
C SER A 71 -6.43 5.42 -5.87
N ALA A 72 -6.73 5.51 -7.15
CA ALA A 72 -7.30 4.39 -7.91
C ALA A 72 -6.32 3.21 -8.00
N GLU A 73 -5.04 3.50 -8.24
CA GLU A 73 -4.02 2.45 -8.30
C GLU A 73 -3.83 1.74 -6.96
N VAL A 74 -3.86 2.49 -5.86
CA VAL A 74 -3.77 1.92 -4.52
C VAL A 74 -4.96 1.01 -4.24
N ASP A 75 -6.17 1.44 -4.57
CA ASP A 75 -7.37 0.63 -4.38
C ASP A 75 -7.26 -0.69 -5.14
N GLU A 76 -6.81 -0.64 -6.38
CA GLU A 76 -6.63 -1.83 -7.20
C GLU A 76 -5.60 -2.79 -6.59
N LEU A 77 -4.48 -2.26 -6.10
CA LEU A 77 -3.44 -3.07 -5.46
C LEU A 77 -3.94 -3.72 -4.17
N LEU A 78 -4.70 -2.99 -3.37
CA LEU A 78 -5.26 -3.52 -2.12
C LEU A 78 -6.25 -4.65 -2.39
N ILE A 79 -7.10 -4.51 -3.39
CA ILE A 79 -8.04 -5.56 -3.76
C ILE A 79 -7.30 -6.83 -4.17
N LYS A 80 -6.26 -6.69 -4.99
CA LYS A 80 -5.45 -7.83 -5.44
C LYS A 80 -4.70 -8.49 -4.27
N ALA A 81 -4.17 -7.68 -3.35
CA ALA A 81 -3.45 -8.18 -2.20
C ALA A 81 -4.36 -8.95 -1.25
N GLU A 82 -5.57 -8.45 -1.00
CA GLU A 82 -6.54 -9.14 -0.16
C GLU A 82 -6.98 -10.47 -0.75
N LYS A 83 -7.23 -10.52 -2.04
CA LYS A 83 -7.58 -11.77 -2.73
C LYS A 83 -6.47 -12.81 -2.59
N LYS A 84 -5.23 -12.36 -2.69
CA LYS A 84 -4.07 -13.25 -2.53
C LYS A 84 -3.97 -13.81 -1.12
N LEU A 85 -4.22 -12.99 -0.10
CA LEU A 85 -4.23 -13.43 1.29
C LEU A 85 -5.36 -14.41 1.56
N GLU A 86 -6.55 -14.18 1.03
CA GLU A 86 -7.68 -15.10 1.15
C GLU A 86 -7.38 -16.46 0.55
N ARG A 87 -6.73 -16.49 -0.62
CA ARG A 87 -6.34 -17.74 -1.26
C ARG A 87 -5.37 -18.52 -0.39
N ARG A 88 -4.41 -17.86 0.23
CA ARG A 88 -3.44 -18.49 1.13
C ARG A 88 -4.14 -19.07 2.36
N GLY A 89 -5.11 -18.35 2.91
CA GLY A 89 -5.87 -18.81 4.05
C GLY A 89 -6.69 -20.08 3.75
N ARG A 90 -7.16 -20.22 2.52
CA ARG A 90 -7.96 -21.39 2.12
C ARG A 90 -7.13 -22.65 1.89
N ARG A 91 -5.84 -22.52 1.75
CA ARG A 91 -4.95 -23.68 1.51
C ARG A 91 -4.45 -24.35 2.77
N THR A 92 -4.71 -23.77 3.90
CA THR A 92 -4.38 -24.40 5.20
C THR A 92 -5.59 -25.21 5.78
#